data_e4d832afd41425cf2cafa1cd637f4aea
#
_entry.id   e4d832afd41425cf2cafa1cd637f4aea
#
_cell.length_a   1.000
_cell.length_b   1.000
_cell.length_c   1.000
_cell.angle_alpha   90.00
_cell.angle_beta   90.00
_cell.angle_gamma   90.00
#
_symmetry.space_group_name_H-M   'P 1'
#
loop_
_entity.id
_entity.type
_entity.pdbx_description
1 polymer ?
#
loop_
_entity_poly.entity_id
_entity_poly.type
_entity_poly.pdbx_seq_one_letter_code
_entity_poly.pdbx_strand_id
1 'polypeptide(L)'
;LVLGAGNAQIDLIEYAKSIGLEVYACSYTNTDKGIPLADVFAQINIVDAEKIEGYVKENEIDYIYSVGSDIAVPTFCRVAERLNMFHFVSGKTAEICCNKHLMRETLGMDNPFNVPFMVCKTLAEAKNADFYPLMIKPVDSQGQRGIFKAENFEELSRHFDCAMDYSRCGKVILEKHISGSEVSVNAYVKDGEIIFSMLSDRESFRNLPG
;
A
#
# COMPACT_ATOMS: atom_id res chain seq x y z
N LEU A 1 -5.36 8.40 17.32
CA LEU A 1 -6.16 8.40 16.07
C LEU A 1 -5.88 7.15 15.26
N VAL A 2 -6.93 6.42 14.88
CA VAL A 2 -6.89 5.27 13.97
C VAL A 2 -7.22 5.74 12.56
N LEU A 3 -6.32 5.50 11.59
CA LEU A 3 -6.58 5.78 10.19
C LEU A 3 -7.27 4.57 9.55
N GLY A 4 -8.53 4.76 9.18
CA GLY A 4 -9.47 3.75 8.73
C GLY A 4 -10.40 3.30 9.86
N ALA A 5 -11.62 2.93 9.49
CA ALA A 5 -12.63 2.40 10.40
C ALA A 5 -13.36 1.17 9.81
N GLY A 6 -12.74 0.51 8.83
CA GLY A 6 -13.27 -0.71 8.22
C GLY A 6 -13.09 -1.94 9.11
N ASN A 7 -13.47 -3.11 8.58
CA ASN A 7 -13.38 -4.36 9.33
C ASN A 7 -11.96 -4.65 9.87
N ALA A 8 -10.92 -4.30 9.13
CA ALA A 8 -9.54 -4.56 9.50
C ALA A 8 -9.07 -3.72 10.71
N GLN A 9 -9.73 -2.61 11.03
CA GLN A 9 -9.37 -1.73 12.13
C GLN A 9 -10.17 -1.97 13.41
N ILE A 10 -11.22 -2.81 13.37
CA ILE A 10 -12.08 -3.09 14.52
C ILE A 10 -11.26 -3.55 15.72
N ASP A 11 -10.44 -4.58 15.56
CA ASP A 11 -9.63 -5.16 16.64
C ASP A 11 -8.67 -4.12 17.25
N LEU A 12 -8.11 -3.23 16.42
CA LEU A 12 -7.26 -2.14 16.91
C LEU A 12 -8.04 -1.14 17.77
N ILE A 13 -9.23 -0.74 17.32
CA ILE A 13 -10.11 0.19 18.04
C ILE A 13 -10.51 -0.41 19.39
N GLU A 14 -10.99 -1.66 19.40
CA GLU A 14 -11.40 -2.37 20.60
C GLU A 14 -10.24 -2.58 21.57
N TYR A 15 -9.06 -2.98 21.05
CA TYR A 15 -7.87 -3.14 21.88
C TYR A 15 -7.44 -1.82 22.52
N ALA A 16 -7.36 -0.74 21.74
CA ALA A 16 -7.00 0.57 22.27
C ALA A 16 -7.93 1.02 23.40
N LYS A 17 -9.24 0.83 23.25
CA LYS A 17 -10.22 1.10 24.31
C LYS A 17 -10.03 0.19 25.52
N SER A 18 -9.72 -1.08 25.31
CA SER A 18 -9.53 -2.04 26.41
C SER A 18 -8.36 -1.69 27.32
N ILE A 19 -7.38 -0.97 26.82
CA ILE A 19 -6.23 -0.47 27.60
C ILE A 19 -6.42 0.97 28.10
N GLY A 20 -7.63 1.52 27.99
CA GLY A 20 -8.01 2.82 28.55
C GLY A 20 -7.70 4.03 27.70
N LEU A 21 -7.43 3.85 26.37
CA LEU A 21 -7.23 4.98 25.46
C LEU A 21 -8.57 5.52 24.96
N GLU A 22 -8.68 6.83 24.83
CA GLU A 22 -9.73 7.48 24.06
C GLU A 22 -9.43 7.32 22.57
N VAL A 23 -10.35 6.76 21.80
CA VAL A 23 -10.13 6.37 20.42
C VAL A 23 -10.85 7.28 19.45
N TYR A 24 -10.07 8.05 18.72
CA TYR A 24 -10.49 8.77 17.53
C TYR A 24 -10.30 7.87 16.31
N ALA A 25 -11.26 7.87 15.37
CA ALA A 25 -11.12 7.18 14.11
C ALA A 25 -11.46 8.11 12.94
N CYS A 26 -10.85 7.89 11.78
CA CYS A 26 -11.22 8.60 10.57
C CYS A 26 -11.32 7.67 9.36
N SER A 27 -12.21 8.00 8.44
CA SER A 27 -12.37 7.33 7.14
C SER A 27 -12.94 8.30 6.12
N TYR A 28 -12.79 8.00 4.84
CA TYR A 28 -13.43 8.79 3.77
C TYR A 28 -14.95 8.58 3.70
N THR A 29 -15.45 7.45 4.22
CA THR A 29 -16.88 7.11 4.32
C THR A 29 -17.36 7.17 5.77
N ASN A 30 -18.65 7.37 5.95
CA ASN A 30 -19.33 7.35 7.25
C ASN A 30 -20.11 6.05 7.51
N THR A 31 -19.86 5.00 6.71
CA THR A 31 -20.59 3.72 6.79
C THR A 31 -19.72 2.55 7.25
N ASP A 32 -18.47 2.81 7.60
CA ASP A 32 -17.53 1.77 8.06
C ASP A 32 -17.96 1.18 9.42
N LYS A 33 -17.80 -0.13 9.57
CA LYS A 33 -18.30 -0.88 10.75
C LYS A 33 -17.58 -0.56 12.06
N GLY A 34 -16.35 -0.06 11.99
CA GLY A 34 -15.59 0.36 13.17
C GLY A 34 -15.98 1.74 13.71
N ILE A 35 -16.73 2.55 12.95
CA ILE A 35 -17.13 3.90 13.38
C ILE A 35 -17.90 3.89 14.71
N PRO A 36 -18.91 3.03 14.93
CA PRO A 36 -19.65 3.03 16.21
C PRO A 36 -18.82 2.58 17.42
N LEU A 37 -17.64 2.02 17.20
CA LEU A 37 -16.75 1.53 18.25
C LEU A 37 -15.76 2.61 18.72
N ALA A 38 -15.46 3.60 17.91
CA ALA A 38 -14.63 4.75 18.28
C ALA A 38 -15.40 5.72 19.19
N ASP A 39 -14.67 6.44 20.04
CA ASP A 39 -15.27 7.48 20.91
C ASP A 39 -15.57 8.75 20.09
N VAL A 40 -14.71 9.06 19.10
CA VAL A 40 -14.88 10.19 18.19
C VAL A 40 -14.61 9.73 16.75
N PHE A 41 -15.43 10.19 15.80
CA PHE A 41 -15.24 9.92 14.38
C PHE A 41 -15.14 11.21 13.58
N ALA A 42 -14.18 11.26 12.65
CA ALA A 42 -14.03 12.33 11.66
C ALA A 42 -14.07 11.78 10.25
N GLN A 43 -14.91 12.36 9.39
CA GLN A 43 -14.94 11.98 7.98
C GLN A 43 -13.77 12.66 7.23
N ILE A 44 -12.59 12.05 7.30
CA ILE A 44 -11.36 12.51 6.65
C ILE A 44 -10.77 11.36 5.83
N ASN A 45 -10.37 11.66 4.59
CA ASN A 45 -9.70 10.66 3.77
C ASN A 45 -8.32 10.34 4.36
N ILE A 46 -8.07 9.06 4.63
CA ILE A 46 -6.84 8.56 5.27
C ILE A 46 -5.56 8.79 4.45
N VAL A 47 -5.66 9.20 3.20
CA VAL A 47 -4.50 9.58 2.36
C VAL A 47 -4.24 11.09 2.34
N ASP A 48 -5.08 11.90 2.97
CA ASP A 48 -4.94 13.36 3.05
C ASP A 48 -4.10 13.74 4.27
N ALA A 49 -2.78 13.71 4.09
CA ALA A 49 -1.84 13.94 5.19
C ALA A 49 -1.99 15.33 5.84
N GLU A 50 -2.37 16.36 5.06
CA GLU A 50 -2.52 17.73 5.58
C GLU A 50 -3.73 17.84 6.51
N LYS A 51 -4.86 17.27 6.10
CA LYS A 51 -6.06 17.24 6.94
C LYS A 51 -5.88 16.38 8.18
N ILE A 52 -5.21 15.22 8.06
CA ILE A 52 -4.89 14.36 9.20
C ILE A 52 -3.98 15.10 10.17
N GLU A 53 -2.92 15.76 9.69
CA GLU A 53 -2.01 16.55 10.53
C GLU A 53 -2.74 17.69 11.28
N GLY A 54 -3.61 18.43 10.58
CA GLY A 54 -4.45 19.46 11.18
C GLY A 54 -5.35 18.90 12.28
N TYR A 55 -6.05 17.80 11.97
CA TYR A 55 -6.96 17.15 12.91
C TYR A 55 -6.24 16.64 14.17
N VAL A 56 -5.04 16.07 14.01
CA VAL A 56 -4.21 15.60 15.13
C VAL A 56 -3.85 16.76 16.05
N LYS A 57 -3.44 17.92 15.49
CA LYS A 57 -3.09 19.11 16.27
C LYS A 57 -4.29 19.75 16.98
N GLU A 58 -5.43 19.87 16.29
CA GLU A 58 -6.66 20.48 16.81
C GLU A 58 -7.25 19.70 17.96
N ASN A 59 -7.08 18.36 17.97
CA ASN A 59 -7.64 17.47 18.98
C ASN A 59 -6.59 16.94 19.96
N GLU A 60 -5.37 17.50 19.97
CA GLU A 60 -4.27 17.14 20.89
C GLU A 60 -4.02 15.63 20.95
N ILE A 61 -4.03 14.95 19.79
CA ILE A 61 -3.89 13.49 19.68
C ILE A 61 -2.46 13.05 19.96
N ASP A 62 -2.27 12.14 20.90
CA ASP A 62 -0.94 11.64 21.31
C ASP A 62 -0.35 10.60 20.35
N TYR A 63 -1.22 9.77 19.74
CA TYR A 63 -0.80 8.65 18.88
C TYR A 63 -1.64 8.57 17.62
N ILE A 64 -0.97 8.23 16.51
CA ILE A 64 -1.62 7.94 15.24
C ILE A 64 -1.16 6.54 14.77
N TYR A 65 -2.09 5.72 14.29
CA TYR A 65 -1.77 4.38 13.83
C TYR A 65 -2.80 3.84 12.83
N SER A 66 -2.45 2.76 12.13
CA SER A 66 -3.37 1.99 11.31
C SER A 66 -2.92 0.53 11.24
N VAL A 67 -3.85 -0.39 11.01
CA VAL A 67 -3.61 -1.80 10.72
C VAL A 67 -4.40 -2.23 9.49
N GLY A 68 -3.90 -3.21 8.76
CA GLY A 68 -4.60 -3.80 7.62
C GLY A 68 -4.90 -2.85 6.46
N SER A 69 -4.16 -1.73 6.36
CA SER A 69 -4.35 -0.73 5.31
C SER A 69 -3.02 -0.17 4.81
N ASP A 70 -2.46 -0.79 3.78
CA ASP A 70 -1.20 -0.33 3.17
C ASP A 70 -1.27 1.13 2.70
N ILE A 71 -2.44 1.59 2.26
CA ILE A 71 -2.61 2.98 1.79
C ILE A 71 -2.57 4.01 2.91
N ALA A 72 -2.84 3.62 4.15
CA ALA A 72 -2.76 4.50 5.32
C ALA A 72 -1.32 4.69 5.81
N VAL A 73 -0.44 3.71 5.56
CA VAL A 73 0.93 3.68 6.10
C VAL A 73 1.76 4.90 5.71
N PRO A 74 1.81 5.34 4.44
CA PRO A 74 2.55 6.55 4.07
C PRO A 74 2.05 7.81 4.76
N THR A 75 0.74 7.96 4.91
CA THR A 75 0.12 9.09 5.61
C THR A 75 0.46 9.06 7.09
N PHE A 76 0.22 7.92 7.73
CA PHE A 76 0.53 7.71 9.15
C PHE A 76 2.01 8.04 9.44
N CYS A 77 2.94 7.42 8.73
CA CYS A 77 4.36 7.61 8.99
C CYS A 77 4.81 9.05 8.73
N ARG A 78 4.32 9.69 7.66
CA ARG A 78 4.64 11.08 7.32
C ARG A 78 4.12 12.07 8.37
N VAL A 79 2.88 11.92 8.81
CA VAL A 79 2.29 12.82 9.82
C VAL A 79 2.95 12.61 11.17
N ALA A 80 3.14 11.36 11.59
CA ALA A 80 3.82 11.03 12.84
C ALA A 80 5.27 11.57 12.88
N GLU A 81 6.03 11.42 11.79
CA GLU A 81 7.38 11.96 11.65
C GLU A 81 7.40 13.50 11.78
N ARG A 82 6.49 14.22 11.10
CA ARG A 82 6.39 15.68 11.16
C ARG A 82 6.02 16.21 12.55
N LEU A 83 5.21 15.45 13.28
CA LEU A 83 4.75 15.81 14.62
C LEU A 83 5.63 15.23 15.73
N ASN A 84 6.76 14.59 15.38
CA ASN A 84 7.66 13.93 16.32
C ASN A 84 6.94 12.89 17.21
N MET A 85 5.96 12.18 16.63
CA MET A 85 5.22 11.10 17.25
C MET A 85 5.84 9.76 16.90
N PHE A 86 5.41 8.68 17.59
CA PHE A 86 5.87 7.33 17.27
C PHE A 86 5.56 6.95 15.83
N HIS A 87 6.56 6.44 15.13
CA HIS A 87 6.44 5.83 13.81
C HIS A 87 7.50 4.72 13.66
N PHE A 88 7.19 3.66 12.92
CA PHE A 88 8.09 2.52 12.78
C PHE A 88 9.05 2.62 11.57
N VAL A 89 8.73 3.46 10.58
CA VAL A 89 9.59 3.80 9.44
C VAL A 89 9.37 5.25 9.03
N SER A 90 10.35 5.88 8.35
CA SER A 90 10.18 7.23 7.82
C SER A 90 9.04 7.31 6.81
N GLY A 91 8.41 8.47 6.67
CA GLY A 91 7.38 8.70 5.67
C GLY A 91 7.89 8.39 4.25
N LYS A 92 9.17 8.67 3.96
CA LYS A 92 9.80 8.33 2.68
C LYS A 92 9.92 6.82 2.47
N THR A 93 10.35 6.07 3.48
CA THR A 93 10.42 4.59 3.39
C THR A 93 9.04 3.98 3.17
N ALA A 94 8.04 4.45 3.93
CA ALA A 94 6.66 4.01 3.77
C ALA A 94 6.13 4.25 2.34
N GLU A 95 6.41 5.41 1.75
CA GLU A 95 6.03 5.73 0.37
C GLU A 95 6.70 4.80 -0.64
N ILE A 96 8.00 4.55 -0.51
CA ILE A 96 8.75 3.63 -1.36
C ILE A 96 8.12 2.23 -1.31
N CYS A 97 7.87 1.71 -0.11
CA CYS A 97 7.30 0.36 0.07
C CYS A 97 5.87 0.22 -0.45
N CYS A 98 5.09 1.31 -0.47
CA CYS A 98 3.71 1.31 -0.96
C CYS A 98 3.56 1.67 -2.45
N ASN A 99 4.65 2.01 -3.14
CA ASN A 99 4.67 2.38 -4.55
C ASN A 99 5.63 1.50 -5.35
N LYS A 100 5.08 0.68 -6.24
CA LYS A 100 5.85 -0.30 -7.02
C LYS A 100 6.95 0.34 -7.87
N HIS A 101 6.68 1.52 -8.43
CA HIS A 101 7.65 2.26 -9.22
C HIS A 101 8.83 2.73 -8.35
N LEU A 102 8.54 3.43 -7.25
CA LEU A 102 9.58 3.92 -6.34
C LEU A 102 10.40 2.76 -5.74
N MET A 103 9.75 1.65 -5.44
CA MET A 103 10.42 0.45 -4.95
C MET A 103 11.43 -0.08 -5.99
N ARG A 104 11.03 -0.19 -7.27
CA ARG A 104 11.92 -0.65 -8.33
C ARG A 104 13.07 0.30 -8.61
N GLU A 105 12.81 1.61 -8.62
CA GLU A 105 13.85 2.64 -8.76
C GLU A 105 14.84 2.61 -7.59
N THR A 106 14.34 2.47 -6.37
CA THR A 106 15.19 2.42 -5.16
C THR A 106 16.09 1.19 -5.15
N LEU A 107 15.60 0.03 -5.61
CA LEU A 107 16.42 -1.17 -5.76
C LEU A 107 17.52 -0.99 -6.81
N GLY A 108 17.26 -0.21 -7.86
CA GLY A 108 18.20 0.01 -8.96
C GLY A 108 18.23 -1.12 -9.99
N MET A 109 18.53 -0.79 -11.24
CA MET A 109 18.52 -1.76 -12.35
C MET A 109 19.65 -2.82 -12.25
N ASP A 110 20.74 -2.48 -11.58
CA ASP A 110 21.88 -3.39 -11.40
C ASP A 110 21.68 -4.38 -10.25
N ASN A 111 20.59 -4.24 -9.49
CA ASN A 111 20.28 -5.14 -8.38
C ASN A 111 19.79 -6.50 -8.92
N PRO A 112 20.44 -7.63 -8.58
CA PRO A 112 20.07 -8.96 -9.11
C PRO A 112 18.68 -9.43 -8.68
N PHE A 113 18.09 -8.81 -7.64
CA PHE A 113 16.72 -9.09 -7.18
C PHE A 113 15.67 -8.15 -7.79
N ASN A 114 16.09 -7.22 -8.64
CA ASN A 114 15.17 -6.41 -9.41
C ASN A 114 14.82 -7.12 -10.73
N VAL A 115 13.77 -6.66 -11.40
CA VAL A 115 13.36 -7.15 -12.71
C VAL A 115 13.35 -5.98 -13.71
N PRO A 116 13.53 -6.22 -15.00
CA PRO A 116 13.28 -5.20 -16.01
C PRO A 116 11.88 -4.64 -15.85
N PHE A 117 11.77 -3.31 -15.84
CA PHE A 117 10.49 -2.63 -15.68
C PHE A 117 10.44 -1.35 -16.52
N MET A 118 9.22 -0.90 -16.80
CA MET A 118 8.93 0.36 -17.45
C MET A 118 7.68 0.98 -16.83
N VAL A 119 7.69 2.28 -16.60
CA VAL A 119 6.49 3.01 -16.11
C VAL A 119 5.89 3.77 -17.28
N CYS A 120 4.59 3.62 -17.49
CA CYS A 120 3.85 4.20 -18.60
C CYS A 120 2.63 4.98 -18.12
N LYS A 121 2.37 6.09 -18.79
CA LYS A 121 1.12 6.87 -18.65
C LYS A 121 0.17 6.64 -19.81
N THR A 122 0.70 6.13 -20.92
CA THR A 122 -0.07 5.92 -22.15
C THR A 122 0.28 4.57 -22.78
N LEU A 123 -0.66 4.02 -23.53
CA LEU A 123 -0.42 2.79 -24.30
C LEU A 123 0.68 2.99 -25.37
N ALA A 124 0.83 4.21 -25.89
CA ALA A 124 1.89 4.54 -26.84
C ALA A 124 3.30 4.39 -26.23
N GLU A 125 3.47 4.80 -24.96
CA GLU A 125 4.71 4.57 -24.23
C GLU A 125 4.94 3.07 -24.00
N ALA A 126 3.90 2.34 -23.59
CA ALA A 126 3.94 0.92 -23.29
C ALA A 126 4.34 0.04 -24.50
N LYS A 127 4.15 0.54 -25.73
CA LYS A 127 4.57 -0.14 -26.97
C LYS A 127 6.09 -0.37 -27.07
N ASN A 128 6.86 0.41 -26.32
CA ASN A 128 8.33 0.28 -26.32
C ASN A 128 8.84 -0.85 -25.40
N ALA A 129 7.95 -1.54 -24.68
CA ALA A 129 8.35 -2.69 -23.88
C ALA A 129 8.75 -3.87 -24.76
N ASP A 130 9.95 -4.42 -24.54
CA ASP A 130 10.55 -5.51 -25.30
C ASP A 130 10.82 -6.79 -24.46
N PHE A 131 10.38 -6.81 -23.19
CA PHE A 131 10.68 -7.89 -22.24
C PHE A 131 9.46 -8.77 -21.93
N TYR A 132 8.79 -9.28 -22.95
CA TYR A 132 7.68 -10.23 -22.79
C TYR A 132 8.16 -11.63 -22.34
N PRO A 133 7.32 -12.44 -21.64
CA PRO A 133 6.04 -12.03 -21.08
C PRO A 133 6.21 -11.03 -19.93
N LEU A 134 5.22 -10.16 -19.72
CA LEU A 134 5.27 -9.14 -18.70
C LEU A 134 3.99 -9.06 -17.86
N MET A 135 4.10 -8.43 -16.69
CA MET A 135 2.99 -8.10 -15.82
C MET A 135 2.65 -6.63 -15.97
N ILE A 136 1.37 -6.33 -16.11
CA ILE A 136 0.81 -4.97 -16.13
C ILE A 136 0.23 -4.72 -14.73
N LYS A 137 0.63 -3.65 -14.05
CA LYS A 137 0.18 -3.36 -12.68
C LYS A 137 -0.03 -1.85 -12.50
N PRO A 138 -1.10 -1.40 -11.81
CA PRO A 138 -1.15 -0.04 -11.30
C PRO A 138 0.01 0.19 -10.32
N VAL A 139 0.67 1.36 -10.36
CA VAL A 139 1.85 1.60 -9.48
C VAL A 139 1.48 1.71 -8.01
N ASP A 140 0.24 2.11 -7.69
CA ASP A 140 -0.23 2.52 -6.38
C ASP A 140 -1.53 1.82 -5.92
N SER A 141 -1.90 0.70 -6.55
CA SER A 141 -3.01 -0.16 -6.12
C SER A 141 -2.50 -1.39 -5.35
N GLN A 142 -3.33 -1.89 -4.44
CA GLN A 142 -3.11 -3.10 -3.63
C GLN A 142 -4.20 -4.15 -3.86
N GLY A 143 -4.04 -5.34 -3.26
CA GLY A 143 -5.04 -6.40 -3.32
C GLY A 143 -5.21 -7.00 -4.71
N GLN A 144 -4.14 -7.07 -5.49
CA GLN A 144 -4.10 -7.66 -6.85
C GLN A 144 -5.05 -7.03 -7.88
N ARG A 145 -5.66 -5.89 -7.57
CA ARG A 145 -6.58 -5.19 -8.48
C ARG A 145 -5.84 -4.57 -9.65
N GLY A 146 -6.35 -4.80 -10.86
CA GLY A 146 -5.77 -4.26 -12.10
C GLY A 146 -4.44 -4.90 -12.48
N ILE A 147 -4.15 -6.14 -12.04
CA ILE A 147 -2.93 -6.87 -12.38
C ILE A 147 -3.26 -7.88 -13.48
N PHE A 148 -2.49 -7.83 -14.58
CA PHE A 148 -2.65 -8.71 -15.74
C PHE A 148 -1.29 -9.19 -16.21
N LYS A 149 -1.26 -10.39 -16.80
CA LYS A 149 -0.13 -10.91 -17.56
C LYS A 149 -0.37 -10.67 -19.05
N ALA A 150 0.67 -10.32 -19.77
CA ALA A 150 0.64 -10.20 -21.22
C ALA A 150 1.82 -10.93 -21.85
N GLU A 151 1.53 -11.78 -22.85
CA GLU A 151 2.53 -12.52 -23.62
C GLU A 151 3.09 -11.70 -24.80
N ASN A 152 2.37 -10.64 -25.20
CA ASN A 152 2.70 -9.77 -26.32
C ASN A 152 1.98 -8.42 -26.21
N PHE A 153 2.26 -7.51 -27.16
CA PHE A 153 1.67 -6.17 -27.17
C PHE A 153 0.15 -6.18 -27.38
N GLU A 154 -0.41 -7.14 -28.11
CA GLU A 154 -1.86 -7.21 -28.32
C GLU A 154 -2.58 -7.50 -27.00
N GLU A 155 -2.08 -8.43 -26.21
CA GLU A 155 -2.63 -8.71 -24.86
C GLU A 155 -2.40 -7.53 -23.89
N LEU A 156 -1.22 -6.90 -23.93
CA LEU A 156 -0.96 -5.69 -23.16
C LEU A 156 -1.98 -4.61 -23.49
N SER A 157 -2.26 -4.35 -24.76
CA SER A 157 -3.20 -3.30 -25.18
C SER A 157 -4.64 -3.55 -24.72
N ARG A 158 -5.06 -4.81 -24.61
CA ARG A 158 -6.41 -5.17 -24.09
C ARG A 158 -6.59 -4.86 -22.62
N HIS A 159 -5.51 -4.92 -21.84
CA HIS A 159 -5.56 -4.79 -20.38
C HIS A 159 -5.06 -3.45 -19.86
N PHE A 160 -4.42 -2.64 -20.70
CA PHE A 160 -3.76 -1.41 -20.29
C PHE A 160 -4.71 -0.42 -19.62
N ASP A 161 -5.84 -0.12 -20.26
CA ASP A 161 -6.82 0.84 -19.74
C ASP A 161 -7.45 0.34 -18.44
N CYS A 162 -7.76 -0.96 -18.35
CA CYS A 162 -8.28 -1.53 -17.12
C CYS A 162 -7.27 -1.43 -15.97
N ALA A 163 -5.97 -1.66 -16.20
CA ALA A 163 -4.94 -1.45 -15.19
C ALA A 163 -4.80 0.03 -14.82
N MET A 164 -4.93 0.93 -15.80
CA MET A 164 -4.89 2.38 -15.59
C MET A 164 -6.02 2.88 -14.70
N ASP A 165 -7.24 2.35 -14.88
CA ASP A 165 -8.42 2.72 -14.07
C ASP A 165 -8.25 2.44 -12.57
N TYR A 166 -7.41 1.46 -12.21
CA TYR A 166 -7.06 1.16 -10.82
C TYR A 166 -5.91 2.01 -10.28
N SER A 167 -5.26 2.84 -11.11
CA SER A 167 -4.18 3.72 -10.66
C SER A 167 -4.71 5.07 -10.23
N ARG A 168 -4.43 5.46 -8.99
CA ARG A 168 -4.80 6.77 -8.44
C ARG A 168 -3.96 7.91 -9.01
N CYS A 169 -2.71 7.60 -9.42
CA CYS A 169 -1.80 8.59 -9.99
C CYS A 169 -1.74 8.53 -11.54
N GLY A 170 -2.60 7.73 -12.18
CA GLY A 170 -2.64 7.62 -13.64
C GLY A 170 -1.37 7.04 -14.26
N LYS A 171 -0.79 6.02 -13.63
CA LYS A 171 0.42 5.32 -14.12
C LYS A 171 0.30 3.82 -13.93
N VAL A 172 0.80 3.08 -14.88
CA VAL A 172 1.02 1.64 -14.78
C VAL A 172 2.52 1.32 -14.81
N ILE A 173 2.91 0.25 -14.15
CA ILE A 173 4.23 -0.35 -14.28
C ILE A 173 4.12 -1.66 -15.06
N LEU A 174 4.96 -1.83 -16.04
CA LEU A 174 5.20 -3.07 -16.76
C LEU A 174 6.43 -3.71 -16.14
N GLU A 175 6.35 -4.97 -15.76
CA GLU A 175 7.46 -5.69 -15.14
C GLU A 175 7.67 -7.02 -15.85
N LYS A 176 8.91 -7.43 -16.09
CA LYS A 176 9.21 -8.76 -16.62
C LYS A 176 8.55 -9.82 -15.75
N HIS A 177 7.75 -10.69 -16.35
CA HIS A 177 7.17 -11.85 -15.65
C HIS A 177 8.27 -12.87 -15.33
N ILE A 178 8.36 -13.25 -14.08
CA ILE A 178 9.24 -14.30 -13.59
C ILE A 178 8.39 -15.53 -13.30
N SER A 179 8.79 -16.66 -13.86
CA SER A 179 8.17 -17.96 -13.59
C SER A 179 8.90 -18.64 -12.44
N GLY A 180 8.14 -19.23 -11.54
CA GLY A 180 8.68 -19.94 -10.38
C GLY A 180 7.65 -20.11 -9.27
N SER A 181 8.07 -20.69 -8.17
CA SER A 181 7.25 -20.76 -6.95
C SER A 181 7.19 -19.40 -6.28
N GLU A 182 6.03 -19.07 -5.73
CA GLU A 182 5.85 -17.86 -4.95
C GLU A 182 6.05 -18.15 -3.46
N VAL A 183 6.73 -17.24 -2.76
CA VAL A 183 6.89 -17.30 -1.31
C VAL A 183 6.45 -15.98 -0.70
N SER A 184 5.92 -16.03 0.52
CA SER A 184 5.71 -14.88 1.37
C SER A 184 6.81 -14.82 2.42
N VAL A 185 7.43 -13.66 2.59
CA VAL A 185 8.41 -13.40 3.63
C VAL A 185 7.82 -12.42 4.62
N ASN A 186 7.69 -12.86 5.89
CA ASN A 186 7.33 -11.98 6.98
C ASN A 186 8.60 -11.75 7.81
N ALA A 187 8.93 -10.51 8.08
CA ALA A 187 10.11 -10.17 8.86
C ALA A 187 9.83 -9.03 9.84
N TYR A 188 10.45 -9.11 11.01
CA TYR A 188 10.51 -8.00 11.96
C TYR A 188 11.93 -7.44 11.96
N VAL A 189 12.04 -6.16 11.63
CA VAL A 189 13.30 -5.42 11.56
C VAL A 189 13.35 -4.41 12.69
N LYS A 190 14.44 -4.40 13.46
CA LYS A 190 14.69 -3.43 14.52
C LYS A 190 16.14 -2.95 14.41
N ASP A 191 16.35 -1.64 14.46
CA ASP A 191 17.67 -1.01 14.41
C ASP A 191 18.53 -1.47 13.21
N GLY A 192 17.86 -1.72 12.04
CA GLY A 192 18.51 -2.19 10.82
C GLY A 192 18.82 -3.70 10.77
N GLU A 193 18.49 -4.46 11.81
CA GLU A 193 18.70 -5.91 11.89
C GLU A 193 17.38 -6.68 11.78
N ILE A 194 17.42 -7.82 11.08
CA ILE A 194 16.28 -8.74 11.02
C ILE A 194 16.28 -9.58 12.30
N ILE A 195 15.39 -9.25 13.23
CA ILE A 195 15.24 -9.96 14.51
C ILE A 195 14.46 -11.26 14.35
N PHE A 196 13.51 -11.28 13.42
CA PHE A 196 12.69 -12.44 13.12
C PHE A 196 12.37 -12.48 11.64
N SER A 197 12.38 -13.66 11.04
CA SER A 197 11.87 -13.88 9.70
C SER A 197 11.18 -15.24 9.59
N MET A 198 10.12 -15.28 8.79
CA MET A 198 9.37 -16.49 8.47
C MET A 198 9.08 -16.51 6.98
N LEU A 199 9.41 -17.63 6.35
CA LEU A 199 9.03 -17.91 4.97
C LEU A 199 7.85 -18.87 4.97
N SER A 200 6.93 -18.64 4.05
CA SER A 200 5.83 -19.55 3.76
C SER A 200 5.62 -19.66 2.25
N ASP A 201 5.27 -20.85 1.78
CA ASP A 201 4.85 -21.04 0.40
C ASP A 201 3.54 -20.29 0.17
N ARG A 202 3.39 -19.73 -1.03
CA ARG A 202 2.17 -19.07 -1.45
C ARG A 202 1.51 -19.89 -2.54
N GLU A 203 0.35 -20.41 -2.22
CA GLU A 203 -0.50 -21.11 -3.19
C GLU A 203 -1.69 -20.21 -3.56
N SER A 204 -1.95 -20.08 -4.86
CA SER A 204 -3.11 -19.37 -5.38
C SER A 204 -4.11 -20.36 -5.97
N PHE A 205 -5.37 -20.19 -5.67
CA PHE A 205 -6.42 -20.97 -6.32
C PHE A 205 -6.51 -20.54 -7.79
N ARG A 206 -6.30 -21.49 -8.72
CA ARG A 206 -6.22 -21.21 -10.16
C ARG A 206 -7.49 -20.60 -10.76
N ASN A 207 -8.63 -20.74 -10.09
CA ASN A 207 -9.95 -20.35 -10.60
C ASN A 207 -10.64 -19.25 -9.75
N LEU A 208 -9.97 -18.69 -8.76
CA LEU A 208 -10.50 -17.60 -7.97
C LEU A 208 -9.58 -16.37 -8.16
N PRO A 209 -10.12 -15.24 -8.65
CA PRO A 209 -9.36 -14.01 -8.61
C PRO A 209 -9.03 -13.68 -7.15
N GLY A 210 -7.76 -13.50 -6.85
CA GLY A 210 -7.25 -13.14 -5.52
C GLY A 210 -7.63 -11.73 -5.12
#